data_9bbdb1b6e54258f97dac71968d533811
#
_entry.id   9bbdb1b6e54258f97dac71968d533811
#
_cell.length_a   1.000
_cell.length_b   1.000
_cell.length_c   1.000
_cell.angle_alpha   90.00
_cell.angle_beta   90.00
_cell.angle_gamma   90.00
#
_symmetry.space_group_name_H-M   'P 1'
#
loop_
_entity.id
_entity.type
_entity.pdbx_description
1 polymer ?
#
loop_
_entity_poly.entity_id
_entity_poly.type
_entity_poly.pdbx_seq_one_letter_code
_entity_poly.pdbx_strand_id
1 'polypeptide(L)'
;ELLAKEKVDVIFGCWTSVSRKSALPVLEELNGLLFYPVQYEGEESSKNVFYTGAAPNQQAIPAVDYLIKEMGATRWVLAGTDYVYPRTTNKILAAYLKSKGVKDEDIMINYTPFGHSDWQGIVSDIKKFGSAGKKTAVVSTINGDANIPFYKELGNQGISAEDIPVVAFSVGEEELSGFDAAPLVGHLAAWNYFQSVESDENDEFIEGWQRYIGDDERVTNDPMEATYIGFKMWAKAVEKAGTTDVDEVEQAMIGIAVPNLTGSIAVMNANHHLSKPVLIGEIQEDGQFEVVWETPDTVIGDAWSDFLPSSKNLMSDWTAPLRCGNFDVTTGKCSG
;
A
#
# COMPACT_ATOMS: atom_id res chain seq x y z
N GLU A 1 -20.29 -0.06 -17.17
CA GLU A 1 -20.03 -0.12 -18.63
C GLU A 1 -19.20 -1.35 -18.96
N LEU A 2 -17.99 -1.54 -18.44
CA LEU A 2 -17.12 -2.67 -18.76
C LEU A 2 -17.81 -4.04 -18.62
N LEU A 3 -18.43 -4.32 -17.49
CA LEU A 3 -19.12 -5.61 -17.26
C LEU A 3 -20.42 -5.75 -18.02
N ALA A 4 -21.29 -4.70 -18.03
CA ALA A 4 -22.64 -4.82 -18.58
C ALA A 4 -22.72 -4.67 -20.10
N LYS A 5 -21.86 -3.84 -20.73
CA LYS A 5 -21.88 -3.56 -22.16
C LYS A 5 -20.72 -4.23 -22.89
N GLU A 6 -19.49 -3.98 -22.45
CA GLU A 6 -18.29 -4.51 -23.11
C GLU A 6 -18.04 -5.98 -22.75
N LYS A 7 -18.66 -6.46 -21.66
CA LYS A 7 -18.61 -7.86 -21.20
C LYS A 7 -17.17 -8.35 -21.02
N VAL A 8 -16.33 -7.52 -20.39
CA VAL A 8 -14.97 -7.92 -20.09
C VAL A 8 -14.96 -9.05 -19.06
N ASP A 9 -14.05 -10.01 -19.23
CA ASP A 9 -13.91 -11.18 -18.35
C ASP A 9 -13.20 -10.83 -17.03
N VAL A 10 -12.34 -9.82 -17.05
CA VAL A 10 -11.53 -9.42 -15.89
C VAL A 10 -11.19 -7.93 -15.95
N ILE A 11 -11.01 -7.32 -14.77
CA ILE A 11 -10.55 -5.94 -14.62
C ILE A 11 -9.28 -5.95 -13.77
N PHE A 12 -8.22 -5.26 -14.23
CA PHE A 12 -7.04 -4.94 -13.44
C PHE A 12 -7.06 -3.45 -13.17
N GLY A 13 -7.14 -3.04 -11.91
CA GLY A 13 -7.21 -1.62 -11.65
C GLY A 13 -7.91 -1.23 -10.36
N CYS A 14 -8.46 -0.04 -10.39
CA CYS A 14 -8.72 0.86 -9.28
C CYS A 14 -7.40 1.28 -8.63
N TRP A 15 -7.32 2.54 -8.20
CA TRP A 15 -6.13 3.04 -7.50
C TRP A 15 -6.43 3.23 -6.01
N THR A 16 -7.42 4.04 -5.68
CA THR A 16 -7.75 4.32 -4.28
C THR A 16 -8.69 3.28 -3.68
N SER A 17 -8.62 3.07 -2.37
CA SER A 17 -9.58 2.23 -1.66
C SER A 17 -11.03 2.71 -1.84
N VAL A 18 -11.25 4.02 -1.94
CA VAL A 18 -12.59 4.57 -2.18
C VAL A 18 -13.10 4.21 -3.57
N SER A 19 -12.25 4.17 -4.60
CA SER A 19 -12.68 3.75 -5.95
C SER A 19 -12.99 2.25 -6.00
N ARG A 20 -12.17 1.41 -5.36
CA ARG A 20 -12.44 -0.03 -5.21
C ARG A 20 -13.77 -0.28 -4.50
N LYS A 21 -13.99 0.36 -3.36
CA LYS A 21 -15.23 0.22 -2.57
C LYS A 21 -16.46 0.72 -3.34
N SER A 22 -16.31 1.74 -4.18
CA SER A 22 -17.39 2.22 -5.06
C SER A 22 -17.71 1.21 -6.18
N ALA A 23 -16.70 0.51 -6.70
CA ALA A 23 -16.89 -0.50 -7.74
C ALA A 23 -17.41 -1.85 -7.18
N LEU A 24 -17.06 -2.17 -5.93
CA LEU A 24 -17.34 -3.48 -5.32
C LEU A 24 -18.80 -3.93 -5.39
N PRO A 25 -19.82 -3.11 -5.07
CA PRO A 25 -21.22 -3.54 -5.19
C PRO A 25 -21.62 -3.95 -6.60
N VAL A 26 -21.08 -3.29 -7.62
CA VAL A 26 -21.34 -3.59 -9.03
C VAL A 26 -20.62 -4.87 -9.46
N LEU A 27 -19.38 -5.07 -8.98
CA LEU A 27 -18.62 -6.29 -9.22
C LEU A 27 -19.36 -7.51 -8.65
N GLU A 28 -19.83 -7.41 -7.42
CA GLU A 28 -20.57 -8.49 -6.74
C GLU A 28 -21.94 -8.75 -7.38
N GLU A 29 -22.71 -7.71 -7.74
CA GLU A 29 -24.01 -7.82 -8.38
C GLU A 29 -23.94 -8.48 -9.76
N LEU A 30 -22.94 -8.10 -10.56
CA LEU A 30 -22.75 -8.58 -11.93
C LEU A 30 -21.79 -9.78 -12.04
N ASN A 31 -21.33 -10.31 -10.91
CA ASN A 31 -20.32 -11.37 -10.85
C ASN A 31 -19.09 -11.06 -11.72
N GLY A 32 -18.58 -9.80 -11.63
CA GLY A 32 -17.34 -9.41 -12.29
C GLY A 32 -16.12 -9.80 -11.47
N LEU A 33 -14.94 -9.81 -12.08
CA LEU A 33 -13.67 -10.13 -11.44
C LEU A 33 -12.73 -8.94 -11.49
N LEU A 34 -12.20 -8.55 -10.33
CA LEU A 34 -11.22 -7.47 -10.17
C LEU A 34 -9.92 -8.00 -9.58
N PHE A 35 -8.80 -7.64 -10.18
CA PHE A 35 -7.49 -7.69 -9.56
C PHE A 35 -7.12 -6.29 -9.10
N TYR A 36 -6.98 -6.12 -7.78
CA TYR A 36 -6.64 -4.83 -7.16
C TYR A 36 -5.15 -4.78 -6.81
N PRO A 37 -4.33 -3.98 -7.54
CA PRO A 37 -2.87 -4.08 -7.47
C PRO A 37 -2.21 -3.07 -6.52
N VAL A 38 -2.99 -2.32 -5.73
CA VAL A 38 -2.47 -1.25 -4.88
C VAL A 38 -2.51 -1.66 -3.42
N GLN A 39 -1.53 -1.20 -2.64
CA GLN A 39 -1.55 -1.35 -1.20
C GLN A 39 -2.84 -0.78 -0.60
N TYR A 40 -3.32 -1.38 0.47
CA TYR A 40 -4.58 -0.96 1.07
C TYR A 40 -4.67 -1.29 2.56
N GLU A 41 -5.73 -0.85 3.20
CA GLU A 41 -5.99 -0.97 4.63
C GLU A 41 -6.35 -2.38 5.11
N GLY A 42 -6.50 -3.36 4.21
CA GLY A 42 -7.15 -4.61 4.57
C GLY A 42 -8.62 -4.41 4.90
N GLU A 43 -9.12 -5.19 5.85
CA GLU A 43 -10.47 -5.06 6.41
C GLU A 43 -11.58 -5.22 5.34
N GLU A 44 -11.31 -6.07 4.36
CA GLU A 44 -12.20 -6.39 3.26
C GLU A 44 -11.88 -7.78 2.72
N SER A 45 -12.92 -8.50 2.32
CA SER A 45 -12.84 -9.75 1.57
C SER A 45 -14.03 -9.85 0.64
N SER A 46 -13.80 -10.15 -0.63
CA SER A 46 -14.84 -10.39 -1.62
C SER A 46 -14.43 -11.53 -2.53
N LYS A 47 -15.36 -12.42 -2.90
CA LYS A 47 -15.10 -13.46 -3.89
C LYS A 47 -14.78 -12.89 -5.28
N ASN A 48 -15.17 -11.65 -5.53
CA ASN A 48 -15.02 -10.96 -6.81
C ASN A 48 -13.75 -10.11 -6.90
N VAL A 49 -12.90 -10.14 -5.87
CA VAL A 49 -11.65 -9.35 -5.84
C VAL A 49 -10.48 -10.24 -5.42
N PHE A 50 -9.41 -10.18 -6.20
CA PHE A 50 -8.07 -10.64 -5.82
C PHE A 50 -7.21 -9.44 -5.47
N TYR A 51 -6.61 -9.45 -4.28
CA TYR A 51 -5.80 -8.36 -3.74
C TYR A 51 -4.33 -8.69 -3.99
N THR A 52 -3.75 -8.07 -5.01
CA THR A 52 -2.35 -8.29 -5.40
C THR A 52 -1.39 -7.25 -4.85
N GLY A 53 -1.91 -6.11 -4.36
CA GLY A 53 -1.16 -5.14 -3.59
C GLY A 53 -1.06 -5.51 -2.10
N ALA A 54 -0.21 -4.81 -1.36
CA ALA A 54 0.08 -5.10 0.03
C ALA A 54 -1.11 -4.87 0.98
N ALA A 55 -1.38 -5.84 1.85
CA ALA A 55 -2.19 -5.66 3.06
C ALA A 55 -1.33 -5.07 4.20
N PRO A 56 -1.91 -4.57 5.31
CA PRO A 56 -1.14 -3.94 6.39
C PRO A 56 -0.04 -4.80 7.00
N ASN A 57 -0.23 -6.12 7.08
CA ASN A 57 0.80 -7.04 7.54
C ASN A 57 1.92 -7.29 6.53
N GLN A 58 1.76 -6.80 5.30
CA GLN A 58 2.75 -6.86 4.22
C GLN A 58 3.39 -5.50 3.91
N GLN A 59 3.13 -4.46 4.70
CA GLN A 59 3.69 -3.13 4.51
C GLN A 59 3.78 -2.37 5.84
N ALA A 60 2.64 -1.96 6.39
CA ALA A 60 2.54 -1.03 7.50
C ALA A 60 3.14 -1.58 8.80
N ILE A 61 2.79 -2.81 9.18
CA ILE A 61 3.29 -3.44 10.42
C ILE A 61 4.79 -3.72 10.34
N PRO A 62 5.33 -4.37 9.28
CA PRO A 62 6.78 -4.59 9.15
C PRO A 62 7.59 -3.30 9.11
N ALA A 63 7.08 -2.24 8.47
CA ALA A 63 7.74 -0.95 8.42
C ALA A 63 7.87 -0.31 9.81
N VAL A 64 6.83 -0.36 10.63
CA VAL A 64 6.86 0.12 12.01
C VAL A 64 7.81 -0.73 12.86
N ASP A 65 7.79 -2.06 12.68
CA ASP A 65 8.75 -2.96 13.37
C ASP A 65 10.20 -2.63 13.00
N TYR A 66 10.48 -2.35 11.74
CA TYR A 66 11.81 -1.92 11.30
C TYR A 66 12.23 -0.62 12.01
N LEU A 67 11.38 0.39 12.01
CA LEU A 67 11.67 1.67 12.68
C LEU A 67 11.92 1.50 14.19
N ILE A 68 11.18 0.59 14.84
CA ILE A 68 11.40 0.27 16.27
C ILE A 68 12.75 -0.40 16.49
N LYS A 69 13.05 -1.45 15.70
CA LYS A 69 14.19 -2.34 15.95
C LYS A 69 15.50 -1.75 15.46
N GLU A 70 15.50 -1.20 14.26
CA GLU A 70 16.72 -0.74 13.60
C GLU A 70 17.01 0.75 13.86
N MET A 71 15.95 1.56 14.02
CA MET A 71 16.11 3.01 14.21
C MET A 71 15.79 3.49 15.62
N GLY A 72 15.29 2.62 16.50
CA GLY A 72 14.99 2.95 17.89
C GLY A 72 13.83 3.93 18.06
N ALA A 73 12.89 3.99 17.11
CA ALA A 73 11.75 4.90 17.18
C ALA A 73 10.83 4.55 18.36
N THR A 74 10.47 5.56 19.14
CA THR A 74 9.60 5.43 20.33
C THR A 74 8.48 6.45 20.34
N ARG A 75 8.46 7.38 19.37
CA ARG A 75 7.47 8.44 19.24
C ARG A 75 7.03 8.54 17.77
N TRP A 76 5.75 8.72 17.51
CA TRP A 76 5.15 8.41 16.21
C TRP A 76 4.25 9.53 15.71
N VAL A 77 4.45 9.90 14.46
CA VAL A 77 3.52 10.73 13.70
C VAL A 77 2.89 9.85 12.62
N LEU A 78 1.57 9.73 12.63
CA LEU A 78 0.81 9.03 11.60
C LEU A 78 0.13 10.10 10.75
N ALA A 79 0.71 10.40 9.58
CA ALA A 79 0.22 11.43 8.67
C ALA A 79 -0.41 10.78 7.44
N GLY A 80 -1.60 11.22 7.05
CA GLY A 80 -2.30 10.59 5.93
C GLY A 80 -3.28 11.50 5.20
N THR A 81 -3.66 11.08 4.01
CA THR A 81 -4.76 11.68 3.26
C THR A 81 -6.08 11.31 3.92
N ASP A 82 -7.04 12.24 3.95
CA ASP A 82 -8.30 12.07 4.67
C ASP A 82 -9.32 11.24 3.88
N TYR A 83 -9.16 9.89 3.92
CA TYR A 83 -10.14 8.94 3.40
C TYR A 83 -9.92 7.55 4.03
N VAL A 84 -10.68 6.54 3.59
CA VAL A 84 -10.77 5.23 4.27
C VAL A 84 -9.42 4.53 4.44
N TYR A 85 -8.54 4.53 3.42
CA TYR A 85 -7.25 3.83 3.51
C TYR A 85 -6.35 4.38 4.63
N PRO A 86 -5.99 5.68 4.68
CA PRO A 86 -5.15 6.20 5.76
C PRO A 86 -5.80 6.11 7.14
N ARG A 87 -7.09 6.41 7.22
CA ARG A 87 -7.79 6.36 8.53
C ARG A 87 -7.82 4.96 9.11
N THR A 88 -8.09 3.94 8.30
CA THR A 88 -8.11 2.55 8.76
C THR A 88 -6.70 2.03 9.03
N THR A 89 -5.74 2.29 8.14
CA THR A 89 -4.33 1.90 8.34
C THR A 89 -3.76 2.53 9.60
N ASN A 90 -3.98 3.82 9.82
CA ASN A 90 -3.48 4.50 11.02
C ASN A 90 -4.19 4.01 12.30
N LYS A 91 -5.44 3.58 12.21
CA LYS A 91 -6.13 2.94 13.33
C LYS A 91 -5.49 1.59 13.70
N ILE A 92 -5.15 0.79 12.70
CA ILE A 92 -4.40 -0.47 12.88
C ILE A 92 -3.04 -0.17 13.53
N LEU A 93 -2.30 0.79 12.98
CA LEU A 93 -0.97 1.16 13.48
C LEU A 93 -1.01 1.72 14.90
N ALA A 94 -1.98 2.56 15.23
CA ALA A 94 -2.15 3.07 16.59
C ALA A 94 -2.42 1.93 17.58
N ALA A 95 -3.27 0.97 17.21
CA ALA A 95 -3.53 -0.20 18.05
C ALA A 95 -2.29 -1.09 18.17
N TYR A 96 -1.55 -1.30 17.07
CA TYR A 96 -0.30 -2.03 17.07
C TYR A 96 0.76 -1.37 17.98
N LEU A 97 0.99 -0.08 17.84
CA LEU A 97 1.93 0.68 18.67
C LEU A 97 1.58 0.59 20.14
N LYS A 98 0.30 0.70 20.50
CA LYS A 98 -0.19 0.52 21.89
C LYS A 98 0.10 -0.90 22.40
N SER A 99 -0.03 -1.91 21.56
CA SER A 99 0.32 -3.29 21.94
C SER A 99 1.81 -3.48 22.23
N LYS A 100 2.67 -2.60 21.67
CA LYS A 100 4.11 -2.52 21.94
C LYS A 100 4.43 -1.61 23.15
N GLY A 101 3.43 -1.07 23.85
CA GLY A 101 3.61 -0.23 25.01
C GLY A 101 3.79 1.26 24.72
N VAL A 102 3.58 1.70 23.48
CA VAL A 102 3.59 3.13 23.13
C VAL A 102 2.35 3.80 23.72
N LYS A 103 2.54 4.93 24.38
CA LYS A 103 1.47 5.68 25.02
C LYS A 103 0.77 6.63 24.03
N ASP A 104 -0.46 7.02 24.32
CA ASP A 104 -1.22 7.96 23.48
C ASP A 104 -0.49 9.31 23.31
N GLU A 105 0.20 9.79 24.32
CA GLU A 105 1.01 11.02 24.27
C GLU A 105 2.20 10.96 23.30
N ASP A 106 2.59 9.75 22.89
CA ASP A 106 3.68 9.50 21.95
C ASP A 106 3.16 9.14 20.55
N ILE A 107 1.86 9.35 20.28
CA ILE A 107 1.25 9.17 18.96
C ILE A 107 0.52 10.45 18.56
N MET A 108 0.97 11.06 17.45
CA MET A 108 0.29 12.21 16.82
C MET A 108 -0.32 11.75 15.51
N ILE A 109 -1.57 12.09 15.24
CA ILE A 109 -2.28 11.70 14.02
C ILE A 109 -2.77 12.95 13.29
N ASN A 110 -2.45 13.07 12.01
CA ASN A 110 -2.86 14.19 11.15
C ASN A 110 -3.45 13.66 9.85
N TYR A 111 -4.55 14.29 9.40
CA TYR A 111 -5.15 14.01 8.10
C TYR A 111 -5.32 15.30 7.31
N THR A 112 -5.06 15.22 6.00
CA THR A 112 -5.23 16.32 5.04
C THR A 112 -6.05 15.87 3.83
N PRO A 113 -6.79 16.77 3.17
CA PRO A 113 -7.50 16.41 1.95
C PRO A 113 -6.54 16.01 0.82
N PHE A 114 -7.05 15.33 -0.20
CA PHE A 114 -6.29 15.06 -1.42
C PHE A 114 -5.76 16.37 -2.01
N GLY A 115 -4.51 16.32 -2.52
CA GLY A 115 -3.88 17.49 -3.15
C GLY A 115 -3.50 18.62 -2.17
N HIS A 116 -3.44 18.33 -0.88
CA HIS A 116 -3.00 19.31 0.13
C HIS A 116 -1.59 19.81 -0.14
N SER A 117 -1.39 21.13 -0.10
CA SER A 117 -0.11 21.75 -0.45
C SER A 117 0.49 22.67 0.62
N ASP A 118 -0.30 23.09 1.62
CA ASP A 118 0.16 23.95 2.72
C ASP A 118 0.54 23.12 3.95
N TRP A 119 1.75 22.62 3.97
CA TRP A 119 2.27 21.77 5.03
C TRP A 119 2.97 22.51 6.16
N GLN A 120 3.13 23.85 6.09
CA GLN A 120 3.92 24.64 7.03
C GLN A 120 3.51 24.38 8.49
N GLY A 121 2.24 24.47 8.80
CA GLY A 121 1.72 24.26 10.15
C GLY A 121 1.93 22.84 10.67
N ILE A 122 1.58 21.84 9.84
CA ILE A 122 1.70 20.42 10.21
C ILE A 122 3.17 20.04 10.42
N VAL A 123 4.06 20.44 9.53
CA VAL A 123 5.50 20.14 9.66
C VAL A 123 6.10 20.85 10.87
N SER A 124 5.67 22.07 11.18
CA SER A 124 6.06 22.76 12.43
C SER A 124 5.61 21.99 13.69
N ASP A 125 4.39 21.44 13.67
CA ASP A 125 3.90 20.60 14.77
C ASP A 125 4.69 19.28 14.87
N ILE A 126 5.04 18.65 13.74
CA ILE A 126 5.92 17.46 13.69
C ILE A 126 7.27 17.78 14.32
N LYS A 127 7.87 18.89 13.93
CA LYS A 127 9.18 19.33 14.48
C LYS A 127 9.12 19.54 15.99
N LYS A 128 8.09 20.24 16.46
CA LYS A 128 7.85 20.46 17.88
C LYS A 128 7.61 19.16 18.63
N PHE A 129 6.80 18.27 18.07
CA PHE A 129 6.52 16.95 18.63
C PHE A 129 7.79 16.11 18.73
N GLY A 130 8.65 16.14 17.70
CA GLY A 130 9.93 15.42 17.67
C GLY A 130 11.01 15.99 18.59
N SER A 131 10.84 17.21 19.09
CA SER A 131 11.82 17.85 20.00
C SER A 131 11.77 17.38 21.45
N ALA A 132 10.91 16.41 21.77
CA ALA A 132 10.70 15.91 23.15
C ALA A 132 11.81 14.98 23.69
N GLY A 133 12.95 14.87 23.00
CA GLY A 133 14.08 14.04 23.43
C GLY A 133 13.89 12.53 23.24
N LYS A 134 12.87 12.12 22.47
CA LYS A 134 12.59 10.75 22.06
C LYS A 134 12.81 10.61 20.56
N LYS A 135 13.37 9.46 20.10
CA LYS A 135 13.48 9.19 18.67
C LYS A 135 12.09 9.12 18.05
N THR A 136 11.82 10.06 17.17
CA THR A 136 10.50 10.21 16.52
C THR A 136 10.60 9.75 15.08
N ALA A 137 9.57 9.09 14.58
CA ALA A 137 9.42 8.73 13.18
C ALA A 137 8.04 9.14 12.65
N VAL A 138 7.98 9.42 11.35
CA VAL A 138 6.72 9.66 10.63
C VAL A 138 6.39 8.43 9.81
N VAL A 139 5.17 7.94 9.95
CA VAL A 139 4.57 6.96 9.04
C VAL A 139 3.61 7.70 8.13
N SER A 140 3.89 7.68 6.83
CA SER A 140 3.14 8.44 5.83
C SER A 140 2.21 7.54 5.02
N THR A 141 0.92 7.78 5.14
CA THR A 141 -0.15 7.28 4.27
C THR A 141 -0.71 8.41 3.38
N ILE A 142 0.14 9.41 3.08
CA ILE A 142 -0.18 10.52 2.18
C ILE A 142 -0.15 9.99 0.75
N ASN A 143 -1.21 10.27 -0.04
CA ASN A 143 -1.34 9.80 -1.40
C ASN A 143 -1.18 10.92 -2.43
N GLY A 144 -0.55 10.57 -3.56
CA GLY A 144 -0.45 11.42 -4.75
C GLY A 144 0.40 12.68 -4.55
N ASP A 145 0.02 13.74 -5.26
CA ASP A 145 0.79 14.98 -5.40
C ASP A 145 1.07 15.72 -4.07
N ALA A 146 0.34 15.40 -3.01
CA ALA A 146 0.54 15.98 -1.69
C ALA A 146 1.88 15.56 -1.04
N ASN A 147 2.52 14.47 -1.52
CA ASN A 147 3.82 14.04 -1.03
C ASN A 147 4.93 15.04 -1.34
N ILE A 148 4.96 15.59 -2.55
CA ILE A 148 6.00 16.53 -2.99
C ILE A 148 6.11 17.75 -2.04
N PRO A 149 5.04 18.53 -1.82
CA PRO A 149 5.10 19.68 -0.92
C PRO A 149 5.32 19.28 0.55
N PHE A 150 4.89 18.08 0.96
CA PHE A 150 5.17 17.57 2.30
C PHE A 150 6.67 17.42 2.56
N TYR A 151 7.38 16.68 1.72
CA TYR A 151 8.83 16.48 1.87
C TYR A 151 9.62 17.76 1.66
N LYS A 152 9.21 18.60 0.71
CA LYS A 152 9.83 19.91 0.50
C LYS A 152 9.74 20.77 1.76
N GLU A 153 8.60 20.73 2.46
CA GLU A 153 8.44 21.49 3.69
C GLU A 153 9.23 20.89 4.86
N LEU A 154 9.41 19.57 4.93
CA LEU A 154 10.34 18.96 5.89
C LEU A 154 11.76 19.53 5.70
N GLY A 155 12.24 19.54 4.47
CA GLY A 155 13.55 20.13 4.12
C GLY A 155 13.64 21.63 4.44
N ASN A 156 12.61 22.42 4.11
CA ASN A 156 12.53 23.85 4.40
C ASN A 156 12.66 24.16 5.90
N GLN A 157 12.10 23.30 6.74
CA GLN A 157 12.18 23.45 8.20
C GLN A 157 13.40 22.76 8.82
N GLY A 158 14.30 22.21 7.98
CA GLY A 158 15.53 21.58 8.41
C GLY A 158 15.32 20.26 9.15
N ILE A 159 14.31 19.50 8.76
CA ILE A 159 14.08 18.13 9.25
C ILE A 159 14.70 17.17 8.25
N SER A 160 15.73 16.46 8.66
CA SER A 160 16.40 15.43 7.87
C SER A 160 15.86 14.03 8.19
N ALA A 161 16.18 13.06 7.34
CA ALA A 161 15.88 11.64 7.59
C ALA A 161 16.61 11.10 8.85
N GLU A 162 17.78 11.66 9.20
CA GLU A 162 18.51 11.30 10.44
C GLU A 162 17.77 11.78 11.69
N ASP A 163 17.16 12.98 11.62
CA ASP A 163 16.45 13.58 12.76
C ASP A 163 15.11 12.91 12.99
N ILE A 164 14.24 12.93 11.96
CA ILE A 164 12.90 12.37 11.99
C ILE A 164 12.67 11.61 10.66
N PRO A 165 13.02 10.32 10.59
CA PRO A 165 12.78 9.52 9.39
C PRO A 165 11.29 9.45 9.06
N VAL A 166 10.99 9.51 7.77
CA VAL A 166 9.67 9.21 7.23
C VAL A 166 9.73 7.84 6.57
N VAL A 167 8.80 6.95 6.87
CA VAL A 167 8.51 5.79 6.03
C VAL A 167 7.19 6.02 5.30
N ALA A 168 7.24 5.99 3.97
CA ALA A 168 6.09 6.21 3.11
C ALA A 168 5.51 4.88 2.60
N PHE A 169 4.18 4.84 2.44
CA PHE A 169 3.47 3.70 1.87
C PHE A 169 2.89 3.99 0.48
N SER A 170 3.13 5.18 -0.06
CA SER A 170 2.62 5.62 -1.36
C SER A 170 3.63 6.51 -2.09
N VAL A 171 4.92 6.27 -1.88
CA VAL A 171 6.01 6.89 -2.63
C VAL A 171 6.86 5.76 -3.19
N GLY A 172 6.92 5.68 -4.50
CA GLY A 172 7.73 4.73 -5.26
C GLY A 172 8.53 5.46 -6.33
N GLU A 173 9.12 4.71 -7.24
CA GLU A 173 10.00 5.24 -8.29
C GLU A 173 9.29 6.23 -9.21
N GLU A 174 8.01 5.98 -9.54
CA GLU A 174 7.24 6.87 -10.43
C GLU A 174 6.99 8.24 -9.77
N GLU A 175 6.72 8.28 -8.46
CA GLU A 175 6.57 9.53 -7.72
C GLU A 175 7.89 10.30 -7.64
N LEU A 176 9.03 9.61 -7.62
CA LEU A 176 10.36 10.23 -7.56
C LEU A 176 10.85 10.69 -8.94
N SER A 177 10.41 10.07 -10.04
CA SER A 177 10.91 10.35 -11.40
C SER A 177 10.55 11.76 -11.91
N GLY A 178 9.61 12.44 -11.29
CA GLY A 178 9.07 13.73 -11.76
C GLY A 178 9.59 14.98 -11.05
N PHE A 179 10.45 14.86 -10.01
CA PHE A 179 10.89 16.00 -9.23
C PHE A 179 12.26 15.78 -8.54
N ASP A 180 12.80 16.86 -7.98
CA ASP A 180 14.06 16.83 -7.24
C ASP A 180 13.94 15.94 -5.99
N ALA A 181 14.62 14.80 -5.98
CA ALA A 181 14.60 13.85 -4.88
C ALA A 181 15.41 14.32 -3.65
N ALA A 182 16.21 15.37 -3.76
CA ALA A 182 17.12 15.80 -2.68
C ALA A 182 16.44 15.98 -1.30
N PRO A 183 15.21 16.53 -1.17
CA PRO A 183 14.55 16.61 0.13
C PRO A 183 14.09 15.27 0.71
N LEU A 184 14.07 14.22 -0.11
CA LEU A 184 13.59 12.88 0.24
C LEU A 184 14.71 11.88 0.53
N VAL A 185 15.94 12.19 0.13
CA VAL A 185 17.11 11.30 0.28
C VAL A 185 17.28 10.88 1.74
N GLY A 186 17.47 9.57 1.95
CA GLY A 186 17.60 8.95 3.26
C GLY A 186 16.27 8.65 3.97
N HIS A 187 15.15 9.20 3.50
CA HIS A 187 13.83 8.75 3.95
C HIS A 187 13.49 7.39 3.33
N LEU A 188 12.48 6.72 3.87
CA LEU A 188 12.19 5.33 3.60
C LEU A 188 10.84 5.17 2.90
N ALA A 189 10.70 4.08 2.15
CA ALA A 189 9.43 3.54 1.71
C ALA A 189 9.32 2.06 2.03
N ALA A 190 8.11 1.56 2.16
CA ALA A 190 7.83 0.15 2.38
C ALA A 190 6.93 -0.38 1.27
N TRP A 191 7.37 -1.44 0.58
CA TRP A 191 6.69 -2.07 -0.53
C TRP A 191 6.95 -3.58 -0.58
N ASN A 192 6.34 -4.27 -1.55
CA ASN A 192 6.67 -5.65 -1.87
C ASN A 192 7.60 -5.79 -3.07
N TYR A 193 7.92 -4.68 -3.70
CA TYR A 193 8.81 -4.59 -4.86
C TYR A 193 9.44 -3.19 -4.94
N PHE A 194 10.69 -3.14 -5.35
CA PHE A 194 11.38 -1.95 -5.88
C PHE A 194 12.05 -2.31 -7.20
N GLN A 195 12.18 -1.34 -8.10
CA GLN A 195 12.86 -1.57 -9.39
C GLN A 195 14.30 -2.06 -9.19
N SER A 196 14.93 -1.69 -8.11
CA SER A 196 16.33 -2.04 -7.77
C SER A 196 16.52 -3.48 -7.28
N VAL A 197 15.48 -4.30 -7.12
CA VAL A 197 15.65 -5.70 -6.73
C VAL A 197 16.36 -6.49 -7.83
N GLU A 198 17.29 -7.34 -7.43
CA GLU A 198 18.13 -8.12 -8.35
C GLU A 198 17.52 -9.49 -8.60
N SER A 199 17.00 -9.72 -9.79
CA SER A 199 16.58 -11.04 -10.30
C SER A 199 16.45 -11.04 -11.82
N ASP A 200 16.62 -12.20 -12.45
CA ASP A 200 16.45 -12.36 -13.88
C ASP A 200 15.02 -11.98 -14.33
N GLU A 201 14.02 -12.33 -13.51
CA GLU A 201 12.61 -11.99 -13.78
C GLU A 201 12.35 -10.49 -13.73
N ASN A 202 13.04 -9.75 -12.86
CA ASN A 202 12.93 -8.30 -12.80
C ASN A 202 13.60 -7.63 -14.00
N ASP A 203 14.77 -8.10 -14.37
CA ASP A 203 15.48 -7.58 -15.56
C ASP A 203 14.62 -7.74 -16.82
N GLU A 204 14.03 -8.92 -17.04
CA GLU A 204 13.11 -9.16 -18.15
C GLU A 204 11.87 -8.25 -18.12
N PHE A 205 11.32 -7.99 -16.91
CA PHE A 205 10.17 -7.11 -16.74
C PHE A 205 10.51 -5.67 -17.07
N ILE A 206 11.61 -5.14 -16.54
CA ILE A 206 12.07 -3.76 -16.80
C ILE A 206 12.34 -3.55 -18.29
N GLU A 207 13.14 -4.45 -18.90
CA GLU A 207 13.45 -4.37 -20.32
C GLU A 207 12.19 -4.48 -21.20
N GLY A 208 11.26 -5.37 -20.82
CA GLY A 208 9.98 -5.54 -21.51
C GLY A 208 9.13 -4.28 -21.46
N TRP A 209 9.04 -3.64 -20.29
CA TRP A 209 8.33 -2.40 -20.08
C TRP A 209 8.92 -1.23 -20.89
N GLN A 210 10.22 -1.00 -20.75
CA GLN A 210 10.93 0.07 -21.46
C GLN A 210 10.83 -0.09 -22.98
N ARG A 211 10.97 -1.32 -23.47
CA ARG A 211 10.80 -1.63 -24.91
C ARG A 211 9.36 -1.35 -25.38
N TYR A 212 8.35 -1.68 -24.58
CA TYR A 212 6.95 -1.45 -24.91
C TYR A 212 6.61 0.04 -24.97
N ILE A 213 7.10 0.81 -24.02
CA ILE A 213 6.91 2.28 -23.97
C ILE A 213 7.79 3.00 -25.00
N GLY A 214 8.95 2.43 -25.37
CA GLY A 214 9.94 3.07 -26.24
C GLY A 214 10.76 4.15 -25.53
N ASP A 215 10.97 3.99 -24.22
CA ASP A 215 11.68 4.93 -23.36
C ASP A 215 12.46 4.16 -22.28
N ASP A 216 13.79 4.16 -22.40
CA ASP A 216 14.67 3.40 -21.51
C ASP A 216 14.83 4.03 -20.11
N GLU A 217 14.33 5.25 -19.91
CA GLU A 217 14.34 5.93 -18.60
C GLU A 217 13.04 5.71 -17.80
N ARG A 218 12.03 5.05 -18.40
CA ARG A 218 10.78 4.78 -17.70
C ARG A 218 10.98 3.73 -16.62
N VAL A 219 10.58 4.13 -15.43
CA VAL A 219 10.68 3.31 -14.22
C VAL A 219 9.55 2.30 -14.10
N THR A 220 9.78 1.29 -13.28
CA THR A 220 8.76 0.35 -12.78
C THR A 220 8.55 0.59 -11.28
N ASN A 221 7.43 0.15 -10.74
CA ASN A 221 7.11 0.29 -9.32
C ASN A 221 6.22 -0.86 -8.82
N ASP A 222 5.97 -0.90 -7.53
CA ASP A 222 5.18 -1.96 -6.87
C ASP A 222 3.77 -2.18 -7.48
N PRO A 223 2.92 -1.16 -7.74
CA PRO A 223 1.62 -1.41 -8.37
C PRO A 223 1.71 -1.98 -9.79
N MET A 224 2.76 -1.68 -10.52
CA MET A 224 3.00 -2.26 -11.86
C MET A 224 3.37 -3.73 -11.74
N GLU A 225 4.28 -4.06 -10.82
CA GLU A 225 4.62 -5.45 -10.50
C GLU A 225 3.38 -6.24 -10.06
N ALA A 226 2.60 -5.71 -9.13
CA ALA A 226 1.38 -6.34 -8.62
C ALA A 226 0.34 -6.59 -9.73
N THR A 227 0.22 -5.66 -10.69
CA THR A 227 -0.63 -5.82 -11.87
C THR A 227 -0.11 -6.94 -12.78
N TYR A 228 1.19 -6.94 -13.05
CA TYR A 228 1.84 -7.95 -13.91
C TYR A 228 1.73 -9.36 -13.32
N ILE A 229 2.02 -9.53 -12.04
CA ILE A 229 1.87 -10.81 -11.33
C ILE A 229 0.41 -11.25 -11.32
N GLY A 230 -0.52 -10.35 -11.04
CA GLY A 230 -1.96 -10.62 -11.09
C GLY A 230 -2.41 -11.10 -12.46
N PHE A 231 -1.93 -10.49 -13.53
CA PHE A 231 -2.23 -10.94 -14.90
C PHE A 231 -1.68 -12.33 -15.19
N LYS A 232 -0.43 -12.61 -14.81
CA LYS A 232 0.17 -13.95 -14.99
C LYS A 232 -0.62 -15.04 -14.23
N MET A 233 -1.09 -14.72 -13.03
CA MET A 233 -1.92 -15.63 -12.25
C MET A 233 -3.29 -15.87 -12.89
N TRP A 234 -3.93 -14.79 -13.34
CA TRP A 234 -5.22 -14.90 -14.06
C TRP A 234 -5.10 -15.77 -15.31
N ALA A 235 -4.08 -15.55 -16.14
CA ALA A 235 -3.84 -16.35 -17.34
C ALA A 235 -3.69 -17.84 -16.99
N LYS A 236 -2.88 -18.17 -15.98
CA LYS A 236 -2.73 -19.56 -15.50
C LYS A 236 -4.03 -20.15 -14.95
N ALA A 237 -4.84 -19.34 -14.25
CA ALA A 237 -6.12 -19.81 -13.73
C ALA A 237 -7.11 -20.09 -14.85
N VAL A 238 -7.17 -19.25 -15.88
CA VAL A 238 -7.98 -19.47 -17.11
C VAL A 238 -7.52 -20.74 -17.84
N GLU A 239 -6.23 -20.94 -18.02
CA GLU A 239 -5.69 -22.17 -18.61
C GLU A 239 -6.08 -23.40 -17.79
N LYS A 240 -5.99 -23.34 -16.48
CA LYS A 240 -6.35 -24.45 -15.56
C LYS A 240 -7.85 -24.72 -15.55
N ALA A 241 -8.67 -23.67 -15.58
CA ALA A 241 -10.14 -23.79 -15.63
C ALA A 241 -10.66 -24.19 -17.02
N GLY A 242 -9.92 -23.85 -18.08
CA GLY A 242 -10.36 -24.02 -19.47
C GLY A 242 -11.47 -23.05 -19.91
N THR A 243 -11.70 -21.99 -19.15
CA THR A 243 -12.75 -20.99 -19.35
C THR A 243 -12.39 -19.67 -18.70
N THR A 244 -13.05 -18.58 -19.11
CA THR A 244 -13.01 -17.26 -18.44
C THR A 244 -14.18 -17.04 -17.49
N ASP A 245 -15.03 -18.05 -17.26
CA ASP A 245 -16.11 -17.96 -16.26
C ASP A 245 -15.55 -17.57 -14.88
N VAL A 246 -16.14 -16.54 -14.26
CA VAL A 246 -15.61 -15.94 -13.05
C VAL A 246 -15.54 -16.91 -11.88
N ASP A 247 -16.60 -17.73 -11.69
CA ASP A 247 -16.66 -18.65 -10.55
C ASP A 247 -15.64 -19.81 -10.72
N GLU A 248 -15.43 -20.27 -11.95
CA GLU A 248 -14.45 -21.30 -12.27
C GLU A 248 -13.01 -20.79 -12.19
N VAL A 249 -12.76 -19.56 -12.66
CA VAL A 249 -11.45 -18.91 -12.56
C VAL A 249 -11.12 -18.61 -11.09
N GLU A 250 -12.08 -18.13 -10.29
CA GLU A 250 -11.91 -17.88 -8.86
C GLU A 250 -11.46 -19.14 -8.12
N GLN A 251 -12.13 -20.27 -8.33
CA GLN A 251 -11.75 -21.53 -7.75
C GLN A 251 -10.37 -22.03 -8.23
N ALA A 252 -10.11 -21.90 -9.53
CA ALA A 252 -8.84 -22.31 -10.12
C ALA A 252 -7.65 -21.47 -9.62
N MET A 253 -7.90 -20.20 -9.25
CA MET A 253 -6.89 -19.25 -8.81
C MET A 253 -6.23 -19.64 -7.49
N ILE A 254 -6.98 -20.26 -6.58
CA ILE A 254 -6.46 -20.62 -5.26
C ILE A 254 -5.30 -21.61 -5.40
N GLY A 255 -4.15 -21.24 -4.84
CA GLY A 255 -2.90 -22.00 -4.92
C GLY A 255 -2.11 -21.79 -6.21
N ILE A 256 -2.56 -20.92 -7.13
CA ILE A 256 -1.71 -20.51 -8.26
C ILE A 256 -0.44 -19.88 -7.75
N ALA A 257 0.68 -20.34 -8.27
CA ALA A 257 2.02 -19.87 -7.95
C ALA A 257 2.71 -19.38 -9.22
N VAL A 258 3.37 -18.23 -9.14
CA VAL A 258 4.17 -17.66 -10.23
C VAL A 258 5.50 -17.14 -9.68
N PRO A 259 6.59 -17.16 -10.47
CA PRO A 259 7.81 -16.44 -10.14
C PRO A 259 7.49 -14.96 -9.91
N ASN A 260 7.99 -14.44 -8.79
CA ASN A 260 7.87 -13.03 -8.46
C ASN A 260 9.12 -12.28 -8.91
N LEU A 261 9.00 -10.98 -9.18
CA LEU A 261 10.12 -10.13 -9.62
C LEU A 261 11.22 -9.96 -8.56
N THR A 262 10.93 -10.28 -7.31
CA THR A 262 11.93 -10.31 -6.21
C THR A 262 12.73 -11.62 -6.12
N GLY A 263 12.59 -12.53 -7.10
CA GLY A 263 13.20 -13.86 -7.06
C GLY A 263 12.48 -14.87 -6.16
N SER A 264 11.43 -14.46 -5.45
CA SER A 264 10.58 -15.34 -4.64
C SER A 264 9.46 -15.96 -5.48
N ILE A 265 8.59 -16.75 -4.84
CA ILE A 265 7.37 -17.29 -5.47
C ILE A 265 6.15 -16.59 -4.86
N ALA A 266 5.39 -15.91 -5.70
CA ALA A 266 4.08 -15.37 -5.30
C ALA A 266 3.02 -16.47 -5.41
N VAL A 267 2.19 -16.61 -4.36
CA VAL A 267 1.12 -17.61 -4.28
C VAL A 267 -0.20 -16.91 -3.95
N MET A 268 -1.26 -17.23 -4.69
CA MET A 268 -2.60 -16.76 -4.37
C MET A 268 -3.22 -17.65 -3.29
N ASN A 269 -3.56 -17.05 -2.16
CA ASN A 269 -4.12 -17.76 -1.02
C ASN A 269 -5.66 -17.78 -1.03
N ALA A 270 -6.26 -18.65 -0.22
CA ALA A 270 -7.71 -18.83 -0.14
C ALA A 270 -8.47 -17.56 0.32
N ASN A 271 -7.79 -16.62 0.96
CA ASN A 271 -8.36 -15.32 1.32
C ASN A 271 -8.20 -14.25 0.23
N HIS A 272 -7.86 -14.66 -1.00
CA HIS A 272 -7.64 -13.82 -2.16
C HIS A 272 -6.48 -12.80 -2.06
N HIS A 273 -5.51 -13.06 -1.16
CA HIS A 273 -4.31 -12.26 -1.02
C HIS A 273 -3.06 -13.03 -1.42
N LEU A 274 -2.06 -12.32 -1.92
CA LEU A 274 -0.78 -12.93 -2.31
C LEU A 274 0.13 -13.18 -1.09
N SER A 275 1.01 -14.19 -1.23
CA SER A 275 2.21 -14.28 -0.43
C SER A 275 3.32 -13.52 -1.14
N LYS A 276 3.90 -12.50 -0.50
CA LYS A 276 4.97 -11.64 -1.05
C LYS A 276 5.99 -11.28 0.05
N PRO A 277 7.25 -10.99 -0.30
CA PRO A 277 8.19 -10.41 0.66
C PRO A 277 7.78 -8.97 1.00
N VAL A 278 8.29 -8.46 2.10
CA VAL A 278 8.18 -7.05 2.47
C VAL A 278 9.56 -6.43 2.44
N LEU A 279 9.69 -5.32 1.74
CA LEU A 279 10.95 -4.61 1.54
C LEU A 279 10.86 -3.21 2.14
N ILE A 280 11.96 -2.76 2.74
CA ILE A 280 12.17 -1.36 3.12
C ILE A 280 13.27 -0.82 2.22
N GLY A 281 12.96 0.23 1.48
CA GLY A 281 13.89 0.93 0.60
C GLY A 281 14.19 2.32 1.14
N GLU A 282 15.47 2.71 1.06
CA GLU A 282 15.94 4.06 1.33
C GLU A 282 16.02 4.84 0.02
N ILE A 283 15.45 6.03 0.00
CA ILE A 283 15.42 6.90 -1.19
C ILE A 283 16.82 7.43 -1.48
N GLN A 284 17.28 7.25 -2.73
CA GLN A 284 18.58 7.66 -3.23
C GLN A 284 18.48 8.94 -4.08
N GLU A 285 19.63 9.58 -4.36
CA GLU A 285 19.71 10.84 -5.13
C GLU A 285 19.21 10.68 -6.59
N ASP A 286 19.34 9.50 -7.15
CA ASP A 286 18.90 9.18 -8.52
C ASP A 286 17.40 8.86 -8.64
N GLY A 287 16.65 8.96 -7.53
CA GLY A 287 15.23 8.64 -7.49
C GLY A 287 14.93 7.14 -7.43
N GLN A 288 15.94 6.30 -7.23
CA GLN A 288 15.79 4.88 -6.97
C GLN A 288 15.79 4.59 -5.46
N PHE A 289 15.65 3.33 -5.11
CA PHE A 289 15.68 2.86 -3.73
C PHE A 289 16.82 1.87 -3.51
N GLU A 290 17.56 2.04 -2.43
CA GLU A 290 18.41 0.99 -1.88
C GLU A 290 17.58 0.13 -0.93
N VAL A 291 17.46 -1.16 -1.19
CA VAL A 291 16.76 -2.09 -0.28
C VAL A 291 17.63 -2.31 0.96
N VAL A 292 17.22 -1.72 2.07
CA VAL A 292 17.97 -1.76 3.35
C VAL A 292 17.49 -2.86 4.30
N TRP A 293 16.31 -3.43 4.02
CA TRP A 293 15.75 -4.54 4.80
C TRP A 293 14.69 -5.29 4.00
N GLU A 294 14.61 -6.59 4.24
CA GLU A 294 13.56 -7.45 3.70
C GLU A 294 13.14 -8.53 4.72
N THR A 295 11.94 -9.07 4.56
CA THR A 295 11.50 -10.23 5.33
C THR A 295 12.28 -11.48 4.89
N PRO A 296 12.66 -12.38 5.82
CA PRO A 296 13.40 -13.60 5.47
C PRO A 296 12.61 -14.57 4.58
N ASP A 297 11.28 -14.49 4.62
CA ASP A 297 10.35 -15.29 3.84
C ASP A 297 9.20 -14.43 3.32
N THR A 298 8.41 -14.99 2.39
CA THR A 298 7.17 -14.35 1.94
C THR A 298 6.13 -14.30 3.06
N VAL A 299 5.39 -13.21 3.12
CA VAL A 299 4.30 -12.98 4.07
C VAL A 299 2.97 -13.18 3.36
N ILE A 300 2.08 -13.99 3.94
CA ILE A 300 0.71 -14.13 3.46
C ILE A 300 -0.07 -12.86 3.81
N GLY A 301 -0.68 -12.22 2.82
CA GLY A 301 -1.53 -11.06 3.05
C GLY A 301 -2.73 -11.42 3.94
N ASP A 302 -3.01 -10.59 4.94
CA ASP A 302 -4.13 -10.79 5.86
C ASP A 302 -5.26 -9.82 5.54
N ALA A 303 -6.44 -10.35 5.24
CA ALA A 303 -7.63 -9.56 4.97
C ALA A 303 -8.11 -8.80 6.23
N TRP A 304 -7.90 -9.37 7.41
CA TRP A 304 -8.45 -8.88 8.67
C TRP A 304 -7.38 -8.74 9.74
N SER A 305 -7.08 -7.50 10.12
CA SER A 305 -6.05 -7.23 11.11
C SER A 305 -6.47 -7.70 12.51
N ASP A 306 -5.56 -8.41 13.19
CA ASP A 306 -5.74 -8.80 14.61
C ASP A 306 -5.84 -7.58 15.54
N PHE A 307 -5.41 -6.40 15.07
CA PHE A 307 -5.49 -5.13 15.83
C PHE A 307 -6.84 -4.42 15.68
N LEU A 308 -7.73 -4.92 14.82
CA LEU A 308 -9.12 -4.48 14.69
C LEU A 308 -10.09 -5.67 14.83
N PRO A 309 -10.17 -6.30 16.00
CA PRO A 309 -10.95 -7.53 16.19
C PRO A 309 -12.46 -7.38 15.92
N SER A 310 -12.97 -6.15 15.97
CA SER A 310 -14.37 -5.85 15.66
C SER A 310 -14.75 -6.00 14.19
N SER A 311 -13.76 -5.97 13.28
CA SER A 311 -13.98 -6.11 11.84
C SER A 311 -13.75 -7.53 11.31
N LYS A 312 -13.15 -8.41 12.10
CA LYS A 312 -12.68 -9.76 11.71
C LYS A 312 -13.72 -10.67 11.01
N ASN A 313 -15.00 -10.36 11.12
CA ASN A 313 -16.09 -11.16 10.53
C ASN A 313 -16.99 -10.33 9.60
N LEU A 314 -16.59 -9.11 9.28
CA LEU A 314 -17.34 -8.25 8.38
C LEU A 314 -16.96 -8.56 6.93
N MET A 315 -17.47 -9.60 6.31
CA MET A 315 -17.29 -9.88 4.88
C MET A 315 -17.10 -8.55 4.09
N SER A 316 -17.31 -8.47 2.83
CA SER A 316 -17.18 -7.23 2.02
C SER A 316 -18.03 -6.02 2.47
N ASP A 317 -18.62 -6.05 3.64
CA ASP A 317 -19.54 -5.03 4.19
C ASP A 317 -18.91 -3.64 4.45
N TRP A 318 -17.61 -3.50 4.29
CA TRP A 318 -16.96 -2.19 4.23
C TRP A 318 -17.38 -1.32 3.05
N THR A 319 -18.33 -1.76 2.26
CA THR A 319 -19.13 -0.87 1.41
C THR A 319 -20.08 0.04 2.20
N ALA A 320 -20.33 -0.25 3.46
CA ALA A 320 -21.19 0.57 4.32
C ALA A 320 -20.78 2.06 4.40
N PRO A 321 -19.49 2.44 4.46
CA PRO A 321 -19.08 3.84 4.39
C PRO A 321 -19.62 4.59 3.18
N LEU A 322 -19.66 3.92 2.03
CA LEU A 322 -20.15 4.52 0.78
C LEU A 322 -21.68 4.54 0.71
N ARG A 323 -22.36 3.60 1.35
CA ARG A 323 -23.82 3.52 1.39
C ARG A 323 -24.43 4.55 2.32
N CYS A 324 -23.73 4.87 3.41
CA CYS A 324 -24.26 5.79 4.44
C CYS A 324 -23.78 7.24 4.31
N GLY A 325 -22.91 7.54 3.35
CA GLY A 325 -22.44 8.90 3.05
C GLY A 325 -21.41 9.47 4.02
N ASN A 326 -21.64 9.37 5.31
CA ASN A 326 -20.77 9.92 6.36
C ASN A 326 -20.35 8.83 7.35
N PHE A 327 -19.58 7.87 6.90
CA PHE A 327 -19.04 6.84 7.77
C PHE A 327 -17.80 7.36 8.51
N ASP A 328 -17.87 7.27 9.84
CA ASP A 328 -16.70 7.55 10.68
C ASP A 328 -15.97 6.23 11.00
N VAL A 329 -14.82 6.02 10.37
CA VAL A 329 -14.01 4.81 10.55
C VAL A 329 -13.43 4.68 11.96
N THR A 330 -13.41 5.77 12.76
CA THR A 330 -12.92 5.74 14.14
C THR A 330 -13.97 5.18 15.09
N THR A 331 -15.23 5.45 14.80
CA THR A 331 -16.36 4.98 15.61
C THR A 331 -17.09 3.79 15.02
N GLY A 332 -16.83 3.47 13.74
CA GLY A 332 -17.54 2.42 13.01
C GLY A 332 -19.01 2.74 12.76
N LYS A 333 -19.40 4.02 12.77
CA LYS A 333 -20.80 4.46 12.65
C LYS A 333 -21.01 5.38 11.47
N CYS A 334 -22.21 5.28 10.89
CA CYS A 334 -22.73 6.28 9.97
C CYS A 334 -23.37 7.41 10.76
N SER A 335 -22.92 8.65 10.51
CA SER A 335 -23.66 9.84 10.93
C SER A 335 -24.54 10.26 9.75
N GLY A 336 -25.83 10.03 9.89
CA GLY A 336 -26.85 10.47 8.94
C GLY A 336 -27.07 11.97 9.00
#